data_d9e8d86cd6f423520f05d066e007a3cf
#
_entry.id   d9e8d86cd6f423520f05d066e007a3cf
#
_cell.length_a   1.000
_cell.length_b   1.000
_cell.length_c   1.000
_cell.angle_alpha   90.00
_cell.angle_beta   90.00
_cell.angle_gamma   90.00
#
_symmetry.space_group_name_H-M   'P 1'
#
loop_
_entity.id
_entity.type
_entity.pdbx_description
1 polymer ?
#
loop_
_entity_poly.entity_id
_entity_poly.type
_entity_poly.pdbx_seq_one_letter_code
_entity_poly.pdbx_strand_id
1 'polypeptide(L)'
;YRTSVLSGLTSDEPYSILGVCQSIQRYKSTEEELTIARDKALQADKLKSAFLANMSHEIRTPLNAIVGFSDLLSDTSAFTEEEVSQFIATINKNCSLLLALINDILDLSRIESGTMDFQFARHSLPLLLKNVHDSQQLNMPPGVELKLEIPAGSKKYMVTDNVRLQQVVNNLINNAAKFTISGSITVGYAEDEPGYTSLFVEDTGKGISQDGLDHIFERFYKVDNFTQGAGLGLSICQTIVMRLNGTIRVTSEVGKGTRFTVRIPDVCE
;
A
#
# COMPACT_ATOMS: atom_id res chain seq x y z
N TYR A 1 41.59 25.86 -5.20
CA TYR A 1 42.72 25.02 -5.64
C TYR A 1 44.00 25.57 -5.02
N ARG A 2 44.52 24.98 -3.95
CA ARG A 2 45.88 25.22 -3.47
C ARG A 2 46.72 24.01 -3.91
N THR A 3 47.48 24.18 -4.98
CA THR A 3 48.60 23.33 -5.30
C THR A 3 49.75 23.72 -4.37
N SER A 4 49.92 22.99 -3.27
CA SER A 4 51.20 23.02 -2.54
C SER A 4 52.18 22.17 -3.32
N VAL A 5 53.12 22.82 -3.99
CA VAL A 5 54.30 22.15 -4.57
C VAL A 5 55.13 21.68 -3.41
N LEU A 6 55.21 20.35 -3.23
CA LEU A 6 56.19 19.72 -2.35
C LEU A 6 57.57 19.88 -3.01
N SER A 7 58.30 20.88 -2.54
CA SER A 7 59.71 21.07 -2.87
C SER A 7 60.52 19.91 -2.29
N GLY A 8 60.96 18.96 -3.15
CA GLY A 8 61.82 17.85 -2.71
C GLY A 8 61.75 16.59 -3.58
N LEU A 9 60.92 16.55 -4.61
CA LEU A 9 60.92 15.45 -5.56
C LEU A 9 61.79 15.79 -6.75
N THR A 10 62.82 14.98 -6.94
CA THR A 10 63.70 15.02 -8.12
C THR A 10 62.91 14.62 -9.36
N SER A 11 63.26 15.21 -10.51
CA SER A 11 62.52 15.14 -11.77
C SER A 11 62.42 13.78 -12.45
N ASP A 12 62.75 12.69 -11.79
CA ASP A 12 62.82 11.36 -12.40
C ASP A 12 61.73 10.37 -12.02
N GLU A 13 60.68 10.79 -11.27
CA GLU A 13 59.56 9.91 -10.96
C GLU A 13 58.18 10.52 -11.24
N PRO A 14 57.79 10.63 -12.51
CA PRO A 14 56.44 11.15 -12.85
C PRO A 14 55.30 10.21 -12.39
N TYR A 15 55.61 8.95 -12.05
CA TYR A 15 54.60 7.95 -11.66
C TYR A 15 54.13 8.09 -10.22
N SER A 16 54.89 8.69 -9.34
CA SER A 16 54.51 8.88 -7.92
C SER A 16 53.38 9.88 -7.73
N ILE A 17 53.30 10.96 -8.51
CA ILE A 17 52.24 11.95 -8.43
C ILE A 17 50.92 11.37 -8.97
N LEU A 18 50.97 10.61 -10.04
CA LEU A 18 49.80 9.97 -10.63
C LEU A 18 49.21 8.91 -9.67
N GLY A 19 50.09 8.12 -9.02
CA GLY A 19 49.66 7.12 -8.03
C GLY A 19 49.01 7.75 -6.79
N VAL A 20 49.52 8.87 -6.30
CA VAL A 20 48.89 9.61 -5.17
C VAL A 20 47.55 10.19 -5.57
N CYS A 21 47.42 10.80 -6.75
CA CYS A 21 46.16 11.34 -7.22
C CYS A 21 45.08 10.24 -7.39
N GLN A 22 45.45 9.09 -7.98
CA GLN A 22 44.53 7.94 -8.09
C GLN A 22 44.14 7.38 -6.73
N SER A 23 45.07 7.30 -5.76
CA SER A 23 44.79 6.85 -4.40
C SER A 23 43.84 7.79 -3.68
N ILE A 24 44.03 9.11 -3.78
CA ILE A 24 43.14 10.13 -3.18
C ILE A 24 41.76 10.09 -3.82
N GLN A 25 41.65 9.92 -5.12
CA GLN A 25 40.38 9.83 -5.83
C GLN A 25 39.62 8.57 -5.44
N ARG A 26 40.30 7.44 -5.32
CA ARG A 26 39.71 6.19 -4.82
C ARG A 26 39.26 6.30 -3.37
N TYR A 27 40.04 6.96 -2.52
CA TYR A 27 39.70 7.19 -1.12
C TYR A 27 38.42 8.04 -1.01
N LYS A 28 38.32 9.14 -1.78
CA LYS A 28 37.12 10.00 -1.80
C LYS A 28 35.88 9.25 -2.31
N SER A 29 36.01 8.48 -3.39
CA SER A 29 34.87 7.71 -3.90
C SER A 29 34.38 6.68 -2.87
N THR A 30 35.31 5.99 -2.18
CA THR A 30 34.94 5.04 -1.12
C THR A 30 34.31 5.74 0.10
N GLU A 31 34.78 6.93 0.47
CA GLU A 31 34.20 7.74 1.55
C GLU A 31 32.77 8.21 1.19
N GLU A 32 32.55 8.64 -0.07
CA GLU A 32 31.22 9.02 -0.56
C GLU A 32 30.28 7.81 -0.58
N GLU A 33 30.71 6.67 -1.11
CA GLU A 33 29.95 5.41 -1.11
C GLU A 33 29.58 4.96 0.32
N LEU A 34 30.54 5.02 1.25
CA LEU A 34 30.30 4.68 2.66
C LEU A 34 29.32 5.65 3.32
N THR A 35 29.42 6.93 3.01
CA THR A 35 28.49 7.95 3.53
C THR A 35 27.08 7.70 3.02
N ILE A 36 26.91 7.45 1.72
CA ILE A 36 25.62 7.11 1.12
C ILE A 36 25.06 5.82 1.73
N ALA A 37 25.88 4.79 1.90
CA ALA A 37 25.46 3.52 2.50
C ALA A 37 25.03 3.69 3.96
N ARG A 38 25.82 4.46 4.74
CA ARG A 38 25.47 4.82 6.13
C ARG A 38 24.15 5.57 6.22
N ASP A 39 23.95 6.58 5.38
CA ASP A 39 22.74 7.40 5.42
C ASP A 39 21.51 6.59 5.00
N LYS A 40 21.63 5.69 4.03
CA LYS A 40 20.58 4.71 3.69
C LYS A 40 20.27 3.77 4.85
N ALA A 41 21.29 3.26 5.54
CA ALA A 41 21.10 2.38 6.70
C ALA A 41 20.42 3.09 7.86
N LEU A 42 20.80 4.35 8.15
CA LEU A 42 20.14 5.18 9.18
C LEU A 42 18.69 5.51 8.83
N GLN A 43 18.39 5.79 7.56
CA GLN A 43 17.01 5.98 7.11
C GLN A 43 16.18 4.70 7.27
N ALA A 44 16.72 3.54 6.87
CA ALA A 44 16.04 2.26 7.05
C ALA A 44 15.77 1.95 8.52
N ASP A 45 16.70 2.23 9.42
CA ASP A 45 16.53 2.02 10.86
C ASP A 45 15.46 2.95 11.47
N LYS A 46 15.45 4.23 11.07
CA LYS A 46 14.39 5.18 11.47
C LYS A 46 13.01 4.72 10.98
N LEU A 47 12.90 4.28 9.72
CA LEU A 47 11.65 3.76 9.16
C LEU A 47 11.20 2.51 9.92
N LYS A 48 12.12 1.60 10.25
CA LYS A 48 11.83 0.39 11.04
C LYS A 48 11.34 0.73 12.45
N SER A 49 11.96 1.70 13.10
CA SER A 49 11.56 2.14 14.45
C SER A 49 10.18 2.81 14.43
N ALA A 50 9.91 3.68 13.45
CA ALA A 50 8.61 4.30 13.25
C ALA A 50 7.53 3.24 12.93
N PHE A 51 7.89 2.21 12.14
CA PHE A 51 7.03 1.05 11.86
C PHE A 51 6.57 0.36 13.14
N LEU A 52 7.51 -0.05 14.01
CA LEU A 52 7.19 -0.75 15.24
C LEU A 52 6.34 0.10 16.19
N ALA A 53 6.61 1.40 16.28
CA ALA A 53 5.83 2.32 17.10
C ALA A 53 4.39 2.46 16.57
N ASN A 54 4.22 2.68 15.26
CA ASN A 54 2.91 2.79 14.63
C ASN A 54 2.12 1.47 14.74
N MET A 55 2.76 0.32 14.52
CA MET A 55 2.11 -0.99 14.66
C MET A 55 1.63 -1.25 16.07
N SER A 56 2.46 -0.90 17.07
CA SER A 56 2.08 -1.02 18.47
C SER A 56 0.82 -0.19 18.80
N HIS A 57 0.71 0.99 18.24
CA HIS A 57 -0.47 1.86 18.43
C HIS A 57 -1.71 1.31 17.69
N GLU A 58 -1.55 0.91 16.41
CA GLU A 58 -2.66 0.38 15.59
C GLU A 58 -3.18 -0.98 16.10
N ILE A 59 -2.35 -1.77 16.78
CA ILE A 59 -2.77 -3.00 17.47
C ILE A 59 -3.45 -2.69 18.79
N ARG A 60 -2.93 -1.75 19.59
CA ARG A 60 -3.43 -1.45 20.93
C ARG A 60 -4.86 -0.91 20.91
N THR A 61 -5.19 -0.04 19.94
CA THR A 61 -6.51 0.59 19.86
C THR A 61 -7.65 -0.42 19.71
N PRO A 62 -7.68 -1.31 18.71
CA PRO A 62 -8.72 -2.33 18.61
C PRO A 62 -8.66 -3.36 19.74
N LEU A 63 -7.47 -3.71 20.23
CA LEU A 63 -7.33 -4.64 21.35
C LEU A 63 -7.97 -4.09 22.63
N ASN A 64 -7.73 -2.82 22.98
CA ASN A 64 -8.34 -2.17 24.13
C ASN A 64 -9.87 -2.10 23.99
N ALA A 65 -10.40 -1.87 22.78
CA ALA A 65 -11.83 -1.90 22.54
C ALA A 65 -12.41 -3.31 22.74
N ILE A 66 -11.73 -4.36 22.24
CA ILE A 66 -12.16 -5.75 22.45
C ILE A 66 -12.19 -6.07 23.94
N VAL A 67 -11.11 -5.79 24.68
CA VAL A 67 -11.03 -6.05 26.12
C VAL A 67 -12.10 -5.26 26.87
N GLY A 68 -12.21 -3.95 26.63
CA GLY A 68 -13.18 -3.11 27.36
C GLY A 68 -14.62 -3.53 27.16
N PHE A 69 -15.05 -3.85 25.93
CA PHE A 69 -16.40 -4.33 25.67
C PHE A 69 -16.61 -5.77 26.16
N SER A 70 -15.57 -6.63 26.17
CA SER A 70 -15.65 -7.96 26.78
C SER A 70 -15.81 -7.90 28.29
N ASP A 71 -15.15 -6.95 28.97
CA ASP A 71 -15.30 -6.71 30.38
C ASP A 71 -16.73 -6.28 30.72
N LEU A 72 -17.34 -5.38 29.90
CA LEU A 72 -18.74 -4.99 30.07
C LEU A 72 -19.71 -6.17 29.91
N LEU A 73 -19.41 -7.10 29.01
CA LEU A 73 -20.22 -8.31 28.80
C LEU A 73 -20.07 -9.35 29.94
N SER A 74 -19.15 -9.17 30.87
CA SER A 74 -18.99 -10.06 32.01
C SER A 74 -20.16 -9.96 33.00
N ASP A 75 -20.85 -8.81 33.03
CA ASP A 75 -22.10 -8.61 33.79
C ASP A 75 -23.15 -7.96 32.85
N THR A 76 -23.92 -8.79 32.17
CA THR A 76 -24.96 -8.36 31.25
C THR A 76 -26.22 -7.87 31.94
N SER A 77 -26.37 -8.05 33.27
CA SER A 77 -27.58 -7.67 34.02
C SER A 77 -27.83 -6.15 34.05
N ALA A 78 -26.78 -5.35 33.79
CA ALA A 78 -26.84 -3.89 33.76
C ALA A 78 -27.22 -3.29 32.39
N PHE A 79 -27.35 -4.12 31.32
CA PHE A 79 -27.49 -3.67 29.92
C PHE A 79 -28.74 -4.26 29.26
N THR A 80 -29.29 -3.54 28.29
CA THR A 80 -30.37 -4.02 27.43
C THR A 80 -29.82 -5.02 26.38
N GLU A 81 -30.71 -5.82 25.79
CA GLU A 81 -30.33 -6.76 24.71
C GLU A 81 -29.75 -6.02 23.49
N GLU A 82 -30.25 -4.81 23.18
CA GLU A 82 -29.73 -3.97 22.13
C GLU A 82 -28.29 -3.51 22.42
N GLU A 83 -28.00 -3.09 23.66
CA GLU A 83 -26.64 -2.67 24.07
C GLU A 83 -25.65 -3.84 24.01
N VAL A 84 -26.07 -5.00 24.51
CA VAL A 84 -25.28 -6.23 24.42
C VAL A 84 -24.96 -6.58 22.97
N SER A 85 -25.95 -6.49 22.09
CA SER A 85 -25.78 -6.72 20.63
C SER A 85 -24.78 -5.73 20.02
N GLN A 86 -24.84 -4.46 20.40
CA GLN A 86 -23.91 -3.41 19.94
C GLN A 86 -22.49 -3.66 20.44
N PHE A 87 -22.30 -4.13 21.68
CA PHE A 87 -20.98 -4.49 22.21
C PHE A 87 -20.38 -5.65 21.44
N ILE A 88 -21.16 -6.71 21.17
CA ILE A 88 -20.72 -7.85 20.36
C ILE A 88 -20.34 -7.40 18.94
N ALA A 89 -21.16 -6.57 18.31
CA ALA A 89 -20.87 -6.03 16.97
C ALA A 89 -19.55 -5.22 16.96
N THR A 90 -19.32 -4.42 18.03
CA THR A 90 -18.10 -3.63 18.19
C THR A 90 -16.87 -4.52 18.39
N ILE A 91 -16.96 -5.58 19.20
CA ILE A 91 -15.89 -6.57 19.38
C ILE A 91 -15.55 -7.21 18.03
N ASN A 92 -16.56 -7.74 17.31
CA ASN A 92 -16.37 -8.40 16.03
C ASN A 92 -15.74 -7.48 14.99
N LYS A 93 -16.15 -6.21 14.92
CA LYS A 93 -15.55 -5.20 14.06
C LYS A 93 -14.07 -4.99 14.39
N ASN A 94 -13.71 -4.87 15.68
CA ASN A 94 -12.32 -4.65 16.09
C ASN A 94 -11.45 -5.91 15.89
N CYS A 95 -11.99 -7.11 16.05
CA CYS A 95 -11.33 -8.37 15.70
C CYS A 95 -11.00 -8.41 14.20
N SER A 96 -11.95 -8.05 13.34
CA SER A 96 -11.75 -8.02 11.89
C SER A 96 -10.68 -7.00 11.48
N LEU A 97 -10.65 -5.83 12.12
CA LEU A 97 -9.61 -4.81 11.90
C LEU A 97 -8.22 -5.32 12.33
N LEU A 98 -8.13 -6.00 13.46
CA LEU A 98 -6.87 -6.56 13.94
C LEU A 98 -6.35 -7.67 13.02
N LEU A 99 -7.23 -8.54 12.55
CA LEU A 99 -6.87 -9.59 11.57
C LEU A 99 -6.38 -8.99 10.24
N ALA A 100 -7.05 -7.96 9.74
CA ALA A 100 -6.61 -7.25 8.53
C ALA A 100 -5.22 -6.64 8.72
N LEU A 101 -4.96 -5.99 9.86
CA LEU A 101 -3.65 -5.43 10.17
C LEU A 101 -2.55 -6.50 10.25
N ILE A 102 -2.83 -7.63 10.90
CA ILE A 102 -1.88 -8.75 10.98
C ILE A 102 -1.56 -9.28 9.56
N ASN A 103 -2.56 -9.45 8.72
CA ASN A 103 -2.36 -9.89 7.35
C ASN A 103 -1.53 -8.89 6.53
N ASP A 104 -1.75 -7.59 6.69
CA ASP A 104 -0.94 -6.54 6.06
C ASP A 104 0.53 -6.62 6.50
N ILE A 105 0.80 -6.85 7.80
CA ILE A 105 2.16 -7.02 8.33
C ILE A 105 2.83 -8.28 7.75
N LEU A 106 2.10 -9.40 7.70
CA LEU A 106 2.60 -10.64 7.12
C LEU A 106 2.91 -10.50 5.63
N ASP A 107 2.02 -9.84 4.88
CA ASP A 107 2.26 -9.57 3.46
C ASP A 107 3.48 -8.65 3.27
N LEU A 108 3.61 -7.58 4.07
CA LEU A 108 4.80 -6.74 4.04
C LEU A 108 6.09 -7.53 4.33
N SER A 109 6.06 -8.40 5.35
CA SER A 109 7.20 -9.27 5.69
C SER A 109 7.58 -10.20 4.52
N ARG A 110 6.59 -10.81 3.85
CA ARG A 110 6.80 -11.66 2.67
C ARG A 110 7.35 -10.87 1.48
N ILE A 111 6.89 -9.62 1.29
CA ILE A 111 7.41 -8.70 0.28
C ILE A 111 8.87 -8.38 0.54
N GLU A 112 9.23 -8.01 1.77
CA GLU A 112 10.60 -7.62 2.14
C GLU A 112 11.59 -8.78 2.06
N SER A 113 11.17 -9.98 2.46
CA SER A 113 11.99 -11.20 2.34
C SER A 113 12.05 -11.77 0.92
N GLY A 114 11.26 -11.23 -0.02
CA GLY A 114 11.16 -11.79 -1.38
C GLY A 114 10.47 -13.15 -1.45
N THR A 115 9.78 -13.57 -0.38
CA THR A 115 9.12 -14.88 -0.26
C THR A 115 7.62 -14.83 -0.59
N MET A 116 7.13 -13.72 -1.13
CA MET A 116 5.76 -13.65 -1.60
C MET A 116 5.60 -14.44 -2.89
N ASP A 117 4.92 -15.58 -2.81
CA ASP A 117 4.64 -16.44 -3.96
C ASP A 117 3.41 -15.94 -4.73
N PHE A 118 3.46 -16.11 -6.04
CA PHE A 118 2.37 -15.83 -6.97
C PHE A 118 1.97 -17.08 -7.73
N GLN A 119 0.65 -17.32 -7.83
CA GLN A 119 0.09 -18.46 -8.55
C GLN A 119 -0.65 -17.98 -9.80
N PHE A 120 0.06 -17.96 -10.91
CA PHE A 120 -0.51 -17.53 -12.18
C PHE A 120 -1.38 -18.61 -12.79
N ALA A 121 -2.63 -18.27 -13.06
CA ALA A 121 -3.58 -19.13 -13.75
C ALA A 121 -4.54 -18.28 -14.60
N ARG A 122 -5.24 -18.94 -15.54
CA ARG A 122 -6.22 -18.26 -16.41
C ARG A 122 -7.53 -18.03 -15.66
N HIS A 123 -7.89 -16.78 -15.46
CA HIS A 123 -9.11 -16.38 -14.76
C HIS A 123 -10.00 -15.47 -15.60
N SER A 124 -11.32 -15.54 -15.37
CA SER A 124 -12.29 -14.61 -15.95
C SER A 124 -12.32 -13.34 -15.14
N LEU A 125 -11.91 -12.22 -15.74
CA LEU A 125 -11.89 -10.92 -15.07
C LEU A 125 -13.30 -10.42 -14.71
N PRO A 126 -14.35 -10.55 -15.58
CA PRO A 126 -15.71 -10.20 -15.21
C PRO A 126 -16.21 -10.96 -13.98
N LEU A 127 -15.90 -12.26 -13.87
CA LEU A 127 -16.30 -13.06 -12.72
C LEU A 127 -15.57 -12.65 -11.44
N LEU A 128 -14.27 -12.37 -11.53
CA LEU A 128 -13.49 -11.84 -10.41
C LEU A 128 -14.12 -10.57 -9.87
N LEU A 129 -14.34 -9.55 -10.73
CA LEU A 129 -14.91 -8.29 -10.31
C LEU A 129 -16.33 -8.39 -9.78
N LYS A 130 -17.15 -9.28 -10.36
CA LYS A 130 -18.49 -9.56 -9.86
C LYS A 130 -18.44 -10.15 -8.45
N ASN A 131 -17.59 -11.15 -8.19
CA ASN A 131 -17.44 -11.75 -6.87
C ASN A 131 -16.97 -10.72 -5.83
N VAL A 132 -16.04 -9.85 -6.20
CA VAL A 132 -15.59 -8.74 -5.34
C VAL A 132 -16.73 -7.78 -5.07
N HIS A 133 -17.45 -7.33 -6.11
CA HIS A 133 -18.59 -6.45 -5.98
C HIS A 133 -19.65 -7.02 -5.03
N ASP A 134 -20.10 -8.26 -5.28
CA ASP A 134 -21.16 -8.91 -4.50
C ASP A 134 -20.76 -9.07 -3.01
N SER A 135 -19.49 -9.35 -2.73
CA SER A 135 -18.98 -9.46 -1.36
C SER A 135 -18.83 -8.10 -0.67
N GLN A 136 -18.44 -7.06 -1.39
CA GLN A 136 -18.21 -5.73 -0.84
C GLN A 136 -19.49 -4.91 -0.70
N GLN A 137 -20.53 -5.17 -1.50
CA GLN A 137 -21.79 -4.45 -1.45
C GLN A 137 -22.44 -4.50 -0.06
N LEU A 138 -22.31 -5.62 0.66
CA LEU A 138 -22.82 -5.80 2.01
C LEU A 138 -22.08 -4.96 3.06
N ASN A 139 -20.86 -4.50 2.74
CA ASN A 139 -19.99 -3.77 3.65
C ASN A 139 -19.98 -2.25 3.37
N MET A 140 -20.79 -1.77 2.41
CA MET A 140 -20.81 -0.35 2.06
C MET A 140 -21.43 0.49 3.18
N PRO A 141 -20.88 1.68 3.43
CA PRO A 141 -21.47 2.63 4.37
C PRO A 141 -22.88 3.05 3.91
N PRO A 142 -23.79 3.38 4.85
CA PRO A 142 -25.08 3.95 4.50
C PRO A 142 -24.93 5.19 3.60
N GLY A 143 -25.69 5.23 2.49
CA GLY A 143 -25.63 6.34 1.53
C GLY A 143 -24.52 6.26 0.48
N VAL A 144 -23.76 5.16 0.43
CA VAL A 144 -22.75 4.88 -0.59
C VAL A 144 -23.21 3.71 -1.45
N GLU A 145 -23.31 3.92 -2.76
CA GLU A 145 -23.65 2.89 -3.74
C GLU A 145 -22.38 2.31 -4.36
N LEU A 146 -22.24 0.97 -4.35
CA LEU A 146 -21.18 0.29 -5.09
C LEU A 146 -21.69 -0.11 -6.48
N LYS A 147 -21.02 0.37 -7.51
CA LYS A 147 -21.35 0.13 -8.93
C LYS A 147 -20.33 -0.77 -9.59
N LEU A 148 -20.79 -1.66 -10.47
CA LEU A 148 -19.95 -2.53 -11.27
C LEU A 148 -20.03 -2.14 -12.74
N GLU A 149 -18.89 -1.77 -13.34
CA GLU A 149 -18.78 -1.39 -14.74
C GLU A 149 -17.97 -2.42 -15.50
N ILE A 150 -18.65 -3.25 -16.29
CA ILE A 150 -18.04 -4.28 -17.14
C ILE A 150 -18.52 -4.06 -18.58
N PRO A 151 -17.62 -4.05 -19.59
CA PRO A 151 -18.03 -3.95 -20.99
C PRO A 151 -19.05 -5.01 -21.36
N ALA A 152 -20.13 -4.59 -22.03
CA ALA A 152 -21.26 -5.47 -22.36
C ALA A 152 -20.78 -6.69 -23.17
N GLY A 153 -21.15 -7.89 -22.72
CA GLY A 153 -20.81 -9.14 -23.38
C GLY A 153 -19.33 -9.55 -23.25
N SER A 154 -18.55 -8.83 -22.47
CA SER A 154 -17.12 -9.16 -22.32
C SER A 154 -16.91 -10.54 -21.71
N LYS A 155 -16.03 -11.32 -22.35
CA LYS A 155 -15.52 -12.61 -21.88
C LYS A 155 -14.01 -12.53 -21.63
N LYS A 156 -13.56 -11.39 -21.06
CA LYS A 156 -12.14 -11.16 -20.83
C LYS A 156 -11.55 -12.22 -19.88
N TYR A 157 -10.54 -12.90 -20.35
CA TYR A 157 -9.69 -13.79 -19.58
C TYR A 157 -8.30 -13.21 -19.50
N MET A 158 -7.64 -13.42 -18.36
CA MET A 158 -6.25 -13.03 -18.17
C MET A 158 -5.52 -14.12 -17.39
N VAL A 159 -4.21 -14.21 -17.59
CA VAL A 159 -3.32 -15.06 -16.79
C VAL A 159 -2.74 -14.19 -15.69
N THR A 160 -3.21 -14.41 -14.46
CA THR A 160 -2.85 -13.60 -13.30
C THR A 160 -2.99 -14.41 -12.02
N ASP A 161 -2.50 -13.87 -10.91
CA ASP A 161 -2.85 -14.39 -9.58
C ASP A 161 -4.17 -13.77 -9.12
N ASN A 162 -5.23 -14.58 -9.11
CA ASN A 162 -6.58 -14.16 -8.77
C ASN A 162 -6.69 -13.63 -7.32
N VAL A 163 -6.01 -14.29 -6.38
CA VAL A 163 -6.07 -13.93 -4.95
C VAL A 163 -5.41 -12.57 -4.73
N ARG A 164 -4.24 -12.35 -5.34
CA ARG A 164 -3.52 -11.11 -5.23
C ARG A 164 -4.22 -9.97 -5.95
N LEU A 165 -4.80 -10.23 -7.12
CA LEU A 165 -5.57 -9.21 -7.83
C LEU A 165 -6.86 -8.83 -7.07
N GLN A 166 -7.57 -9.80 -6.48
CA GLN A 166 -8.70 -9.53 -5.60
C GLN A 166 -8.29 -8.71 -4.37
N GLN A 167 -7.13 -9.01 -3.79
CA GLN A 167 -6.58 -8.24 -2.65
C GLN A 167 -6.37 -6.76 -3.03
N VAL A 168 -5.81 -6.49 -4.21
CA VAL A 168 -5.64 -5.11 -4.70
C VAL A 168 -6.99 -4.42 -4.85
N VAL A 169 -7.95 -5.04 -5.54
CA VAL A 169 -9.28 -4.44 -5.78
C VAL A 169 -10.02 -4.21 -4.47
N ASN A 170 -10.02 -5.17 -3.55
CA ASN A 170 -10.64 -5.05 -2.23
C ASN A 170 -10.03 -3.89 -1.42
N ASN A 171 -8.72 -3.75 -1.45
CA ASN A 171 -8.02 -2.68 -0.74
C ASN A 171 -8.38 -1.29 -1.28
N LEU A 172 -8.48 -1.16 -2.61
CA LEU A 172 -8.90 0.08 -3.26
C LEU A 172 -10.37 0.40 -2.94
N ILE A 173 -11.29 -0.58 -2.97
CA ILE A 173 -12.71 -0.39 -2.60
C ILE A 173 -12.83 0.01 -1.12
N ASN A 174 -12.11 -0.66 -0.22
CA ASN A 174 -12.13 -0.34 1.21
C ASN A 174 -11.61 1.09 1.48
N ASN A 175 -10.58 1.53 0.76
CA ASN A 175 -10.11 2.91 0.82
C ASN A 175 -11.18 3.88 0.31
N ALA A 176 -11.80 3.61 -0.82
CA ALA A 176 -12.89 4.40 -1.36
C ALA A 176 -14.08 4.51 -0.37
N ALA A 177 -14.53 3.40 0.21
CA ALA A 177 -15.61 3.35 1.20
C ALA A 177 -15.29 4.15 2.47
N LYS A 178 -14.02 4.17 2.88
CA LYS A 178 -13.56 4.91 4.05
C LYS A 178 -13.62 6.43 3.85
N PHE A 179 -13.43 6.92 2.62
CA PHE A 179 -13.34 8.35 2.32
C PHE A 179 -14.55 8.90 1.56
N THR A 180 -15.55 8.07 1.30
CA THR A 180 -16.82 8.47 0.70
C THR A 180 -17.92 8.42 1.77
N ILE A 181 -18.43 9.60 2.16
CA ILE A 181 -19.51 9.71 3.16
C ILE A 181 -20.87 9.43 2.51
N SER A 182 -21.05 9.91 1.28
CA SER A 182 -22.25 9.70 0.47
C SER A 182 -21.90 9.79 -1.01
N GLY A 183 -22.63 9.06 -1.85
CA GLY A 183 -22.38 9.04 -3.29
C GLY A 183 -22.16 7.64 -3.83
N SER A 184 -21.14 7.43 -4.65
CA SER A 184 -20.90 6.12 -5.26
C SER A 184 -19.43 5.77 -5.37
N ILE A 185 -19.18 4.45 -5.38
CA ILE A 185 -17.91 3.85 -5.71
C ILE A 185 -18.13 2.98 -6.93
N THR A 186 -17.35 3.16 -7.97
CA THR A 186 -17.44 2.39 -9.20
C THR A 186 -16.20 1.53 -9.35
N VAL A 187 -16.39 0.21 -9.48
CA VAL A 187 -15.32 -0.72 -9.82
C VAL A 187 -15.56 -1.29 -11.22
N GLY A 188 -14.52 -1.35 -12.01
CA GLY A 188 -14.67 -1.84 -13.38
C GLY A 188 -13.34 -2.04 -14.08
N TYR A 189 -13.41 -2.30 -15.38
CA TYR A 189 -12.23 -2.32 -16.24
C TYR A 189 -12.58 -1.82 -17.64
N ALA A 190 -11.56 -1.32 -18.30
CA ALA A 190 -11.57 -0.99 -19.72
C ALA A 190 -10.49 -1.80 -20.44
N GLU A 191 -10.77 -2.20 -21.68
CA GLU A 191 -9.74 -2.70 -22.56
C GLU A 191 -8.84 -1.52 -22.94
N ASP A 192 -7.54 -1.72 -22.72
CA ASP A 192 -6.51 -0.73 -23.02
C ASP A 192 -5.85 -1.08 -24.38
N GLU A 193 -4.57 -0.74 -24.53
CA GLU A 193 -3.78 -1.20 -25.67
C GLU A 193 -3.80 -2.73 -25.77
N PRO A 194 -3.67 -3.32 -26.99
CA PRO A 194 -3.64 -4.77 -27.15
C PRO A 194 -2.65 -5.45 -26.19
N GLY A 195 -3.14 -6.43 -25.43
CA GLY A 195 -2.35 -7.15 -24.45
C GLY A 195 -2.34 -6.56 -23.05
N TYR A 196 -3.08 -5.48 -22.79
CA TYR A 196 -3.22 -4.86 -21.47
C TYR A 196 -4.68 -4.62 -21.10
N THR A 197 -4.92 -4.64 -19.81
CA THR A 197 -6.23 -4.32 -19.21
C THR A 197 -6.05 -3.29 -18.10
N SER A 198 -6.89 -2.27 -18.10
CA SER A 198 -6.94 -1.24 -17.07
C SER A 198 -8.16 -1.44 -16.18
N LEU A 199 -7.92 -1.99 -14.96
CA LEU A 199 -8.93 -2.01 -13.90
C LEU A 199 -8.96 -0.65 -13.21
N PHE A 200 -10.12 -0.26 -12.71
CA PHE A 200 -10.24 0.98 -11.95
C PHE A 200 -11.20 0.84 -10.77
N VAL A 201 -10.92 1.63 -9.75
CA VAL A 201 -11.83 1.94 -8.64
C VAL A 201 -11.92 3.45 -8.56
N GLU A 202 -13.13 3.97 -8.68
CA GLU A 202 -13.42 5.41 -8.67
C GLU A 202 -14.44 5.71 -7.58
N ASP A 203 -14.18 6.72 -6.77
CA ASP A 203 -15.08 7.19 -5.71
C ASP A 203 -15.43 8.66 -5.90
N THR A 204 -16.59 9.05 -5.33
CA THR A 204 -17.05 10.45 -5.27
C THR A 204 -16.80 11.06 -3.88
N GLY A 205 -15.74 10.62 -3.20
CA GLY A 205 -15.39 11.03 -1.85
C GLY A 205 -14.68 12.38 -1.75
N LYS A 206 -14.00 12.59 -0.63
CA LYS A 206 -13.34 13.88 -0.32
C LYS A 206 -12.18 14.25 -1.26
N GLY A 207 -11.66 13.29 -2.03
CA GLY A 207 -10.47 13.47 -2.85
C GLY A 207 -9.18 13.61 -2.04
N ILE A 208 -8.06 13.78 -2.76
CA ILE A 208 -6.70 13.86 -2.22
C ILE A 208 -6.05 15.13 -2.76
N SER A 209 -5.36 15.87 -1.89
CA SER A 209 -4.59 17.05 -2.31
C SER A 209 -3.37 16.66 -3.14
N GLN A 210 -2.86 17.60 -3.95
CA GLN A 210 -1.67 17.36 -4.76
C GLN A 210 -0.47 16.90 -3.93
N ASP A 211 -0.21 17.55 -2.78
CA ASP A 211 0.87 17.16 -1.86
C ASP A 211 0.68 15.74 -1.32
N GLY A 212 -0.59 15.32 -1.10
CA GLY A 212 -0.90 13.97 -0.66
C GLY A 212 -0.64 12.93 -1.74
N LEU A 213 -0.92 13.24 -3.02
CA LEU A 213 -0.75 12.30 -4.13
C LEU A 213 0.68 11.80 -4.29
N ASP A 214 1.68 12.62 -3.97
CA ASP A 214 3.10 12.27 -4.08
C ASP A 214 3.52 11.21 -3.05
N HIS A 215 2.77 11.08 -1.94
CA HIS A 215 3.14 10.24 -0.79
C HIS A 215 2.20 9.05 -0.52
N ILE A 216 1.02 8.98 -1.17
CA ILE A 216 0.00 7.95 -0.81
C ILE A 216 0.46 6.50 -0.95
N PHE A 217 1.48 6.23 -1.75
CA PHE A 217 2.07 4.90 -1.89
C PHE A 217 3.23 4.64 -0.92
N GLU A 218 3.64 5.65 -0.16
CA GLU A 218 4.64 5.47 0.89
C GLU A 218 4.06 4.65 2.05
N ARG A 219 4.90 3.82 2.64
CA ARG A 219 4.49 3.00 3.79
C ARG A 219 4.17 3.90 4.97
N PHE A 220 3.06 3.60 5.66
CA PHE A 220 2.58 4.33 6.86
C PHE A 220 2.14 5.76 6.61
N TYR A 221 2.12 6.20 5.37
CA TYR A 221 1.61 7.52 5.05
C TYR A 221 0.07 7.54 5.20
N LYS A 222 -0.42 8.56 5.87
CA LYS A 222 -1.84 8.86 6.04
C LYS A 222 -2.04 10.34 5.74
N VAL A 223 -2.97 10.65 4.85
CA VAL A 223 -3.38 12.03 4.57
C VAL A 223 -3.99 12.68 5.82
N ASP A 224 -4.56 11.87 6.72
CA ASP A 224 -5.21 12.28 7.95
C ASP A 224 -4.87 11.27 9.06
N ASN A 225 -4.21 11.74 10.11
CA ASN A 225 -3.79 10.91 11.25
C ASN A 225 -4.96 10.35 12.08
N PHE A 226 -6.15 10.94 11.97
CA PHE A 226 -7.36 10.45 12.64
C PHE A 226 -8.02 9.29 11.89
N THR A 227 -7.60 9.02 10.67
CA THR A 227 -8.19 7.97 9.86
C THR A 227 -7.63 6.60 10.24
N GLN A 228 -8.54 5.66 10.57
CA GLN A 228 -8.23 4.30 10.99
C GLN A 228 -7.51 3.51 9.89
N GLY A 229 -6.45 2.76 10.26
CA GLY A 229 -5.68 1.86 9.39
C GLY A 229 -4.18 2.16 9.41
N ALA A 230 -3.36 1.15 9.10
CA ALA A 230 -1.89 1.19 9.24
C ALA A 230 -1.16 2.02 8.17
N GLY A 231 -1.82 2.46 7.11
CA GLY A 231 -1.15 3.12 5.97
C GLY A 231 -0.28 2.17 5.13
N LEU A 232 -0.58 0.86 5.17
CA LEU A 232 0.15 -0.17 4.43
C LEU A 232 -0.55 -0.57 3.12
N GLY A 233 -1.87 -0.47 3.06
CA GLY A 233 -2.67 -1.03 1.99
C GLY A 233 -2.25 -0.59 0.60
N LEU A 234 -2.06 0.70 0.35
CA LEU A 234 -1.66 1.20 -0.98
C LEU A 234 -0.24 0.80 -1.36
N SER A 235 0.70 0.75 -0.42
CA SER A 235 2.06 0.28 -0.67
C SER A 235 2.11 -1.23 -0.98
N ILE A 236 1.26 -2.03 -0.35
CA ILE A 236 1.06 -3.45 -0.67
C ILE A 236 0.44 -3.59 -2.07
N CYS A 237 -0.60 -2.80 -2.41
CA CYS A 237 -1.19 -2.78 -3.74
C CYS A 237 -0.14 -2.48 -4.82
N GLN A 238 0.68 -1.44 -4.62
CA GLN A 238 1.73 -1.08 -5.56
C GLN A 238 2.71 -2.23 -5.78
N THR A 239 3.14 -2.89 -4.70
CA THR A 239 4.07 -4.01 -4.78
C THR A 239 3.46 -5.22 -5.50
N ILE A 240 2.21 -5.57 -5.19
CA ILE A 240 1.50 -6.67 -5.88
C ILE A 240 1.38 -6.35 -7.37
N VAL A 241 0.93 -5.14 -7.71
CA VAL A 241 0.76 -4.72 -9.11
C VAL A 241 2.09 -4.75 -9.86
N MET A 242 3.19 -4.30 -9.27
CA MET A 242 4.53 -4.39 -9.86
C MET A 242 4.96 -5.85 -10.10
N ARG A 243 4.64 -6.77 -9.18
CA ARG A 243 4.92 -8.19 -9.33
C ARG A 243 4.03 -8.87 -10.39
N LEU A 244 2.87 -8.30 -10.68
CA LEU A 244 2.02 -8.68 -11.81
C LEU A 244 2.45 -8.00 -13.13
N ASN A 245 3.65 -7.41 -13.18
CA ASN A 245 4.19 -6.67 -14.31
C ASN A 245 3.30 -5.49 -14.74
N GLY A 246 2.54 -4.93 -13.80
CA GLY A 246 1.60 -3.84 -14.01
C GLY A 246 2.08 -2.50 -13.44
N THR A 247 1.22 -1.51 -13.58
CA THR A 247 1.38 -0.18 -12.98
C THR A 247 0.09 0.27 -12.30
N ILE A 248 0.22 0.99 -11.18
CA ILE A 248 -0.91 1.64 -10.51
C ILE A 248 -0.75 3.15 -10.60
N ARG A 249 -1.83 3.84 -10.94
CA ARG A 249 -1.90 5.31 -11.03
C ARG A 249 -3.09 5.81 -10.25
N VAL A 250 -3.02 7.07 -9.84
CA VAL A 250 -4.09 7.77 -9.14
C VAL A 250 -4.35 9.10 -9.82
N THR A 251 -5.62 9.46 -9.95
CA THR A 251 -6.08 10.81 -10.28
C THR A 251 -7.11 11.22 -9.25
N SER A 252 -6.97 12.42 -8.70
CA SER A 252 -7.87 12.89 -7.65
C SER A 252 -8.00 14.41 -7.69
N GLU A 253 -9.18 14.88 -7.30
CA GLU A 253 -9.45 16.30 -7.09
C GLU A 253 -10.22 16.46 -5.78
N VAL A 254 -9.76 17.37 -4.92
CA VAL A 254 -10.38 17.63 -3.63
C VAL A 254 -11.84 18.03 -3.81
N GLY A 255 -12.74 17.31 -3.11
CA GLY A 255 -14.19 17.51 -3.18
C GLY A 255 -14.88 16.84 -4.38
N LYS A 256 -14.16 16.18 -5.28
CA LYS A 256 -14.74 15.44 -6.42
C LYS A 256 -14.59 13.93 -6.33
N GLY A 257 -13.54 13.47 -5.64
CA GLY A 257 -13.26 12.06 -5.46
C GLY A 257 -11.90 11.63 -5.99
N THR A 258 -11.70 10.31 -6.04
CA THR A 258 -10.43 9.69 -6.42
C THR A 258 -10.67 8.53 -7.37
N ARG A 259 -9.82 8.39 -8.38
CA ARG A 259 -9.77 7.24 -9.29
C ARG A 259 -8.40 6.60 -9.24
N PHE A 260 -8.35 5.36 -8.80
CA PHE A 260 -7.20 4.49 -8.94
C PHE A 260 -7.33 3.66 -10.20
N THR A 261 -6.26 3.58 -10.99
CA THR A 261 -6.21 2.77 -12.21
C THR A 261 -5.04 1.80 -12.10
N VAL A 262 -5.34 0.52 -12.24
CA VAL A 262 -4.37 -0.59 -12.21
C VAL A 262 -4.29 -1.17 -13.61
N ARG A 263 -3.17 -0.92 -14.30
CA ARG A 263 -2.90 -1.43 -15.64
C ARG A 263 -2.01 -2.66 -15.53
N ILE A 264 -2.49 -3.80 -16.01
CA ILE A 264 -1.76 -5.07 -15.96
C ILE A 264 -1.79 -5.74 -17.34
N PRO A 265 -0.74 -6.52 -17.70
CA PRO A 265 -0.76 -7.31 -18.91
C PRO A 265 -1.81 -8.42 -18.83
N ASP A 266 -2.39 -8.79 -19.96
CA ASP A 266 -3.37 -9.87 -20.04
C ASP A 266 -2.75 -11.26 -19.71
N VAL A 267 -1.44 -11.36 -19.86
CA VAL A 267 -0.62 -12.52 -19.50
C VAL A 267 0.50 -12.06 -18.58
N CYS A 268 0.44 -12.45 -17.31
CA CYS A 268 1.51 -12.29 -16.34
C CYS A 268 2.35 -13.56 -16.30
N GLU A 269 3.66 -13.42 -16.34
CA GLU A 269 4.67 -14.50 -16.25
C GLU A 269 5.57 -14.29 -15.03
#